data_68a93c2358a8a807ed3f78d1610e6f52
#
_entry.id   68a93c2358a8a807ed3f78d1610e6f52
#
_cell.length_a   1.000
_cell.length_b   1.000
_cell.length_c   1.000
_cell.angle_alpha   90.00
_cell.angle_beta   90.00
_cell.angle_gamma   90.00
#
_symmetry.space_group_name_H-M   'P 1'
#
loop_
_entity.id
_entity.type
_entity.pdbx_description
1 polymer ?
#
loop_
_entity_poly.entity_id
_entity_poly.type
_entity_poly.pdbx_seq_one_letter_code
_entity_poly.pdbx_strand_id
1 'polypeptide(L)'
;MLCYMGHVLTDNRHGLVVNAQVTLATGTAERDAAEQMLADAASVAPLGITVGADKNYDTAGFVGSCRANRVTPHVAQNDGRPGGSAIDERTTRWPGYAVSQQKRKRIEQVFGWGKTVGRIRQAMYRGLERVDQLFVLTQVGYNLTRMRTLAG
;
A
#
# COMPACT_ATOMS: atom_id res chain seq x y z
N MET A 1 5.26 -3.65 24.56
CA MET A 1 6.13 -4.34 23.58
C MET A 1 6.15 -3.48 22.32
N LEU A 2 7.32 -3.06 21.85
CA LEU A 2 7.44 -2.30 20.60
C LEU A 2 7.21 -3.25 19.43
N CYS A 3 6.15 -2.99 18.67
CA CYS A 3 5.86 -3.71 17.43
C CYS A 3 6.13 -2.81 16.22
N TYR A 4 6.75 -3.37 15.20
CA TYR A 4 6.99 -2.69 13.93
C TYR A 4 5.93 -3.11 12.92
N MET A 5 5.54 -2.17 12.05
CA MET A 5 4.59 -2.40 10.98
C MET A 5 5.23 -2.02 9.66
N GLY A 6 5.31 -2.96 8.72
CA GLY A 6 5.83 -2.73 7.37
C GLY A 6 4.71 -2.30 6.43
N HIS A 7 4.98 -1.28 5.63
CA HIS A 7 4.06 -0.73 4.64
C HIS A 7 4.67 -0.82 3.25
N VAL A 8 3.87 -1.17 2.26
CA VAL A 8 4.32 -1.35 0.88
C VAL A 8 3.30 -0.74 -0.07
N LEU A 9 3.79 0.00 -1.05
CA LEU A 9 3.03 0.45 -2.21
C LEU A 9 3.54 -0.30 -3.45
N THR A 10 2.62 -0.94 -4.19
CA THR A 10 2.97 -1.70 -5.40
C THR A 10 2.29 -1.14 -6.63
N ASP A 11 2.93 -1.26 -7.80
CA ASP A 11 2.23 -1.00 -9.05
C ASP A 11 1.24 -2.14 -9.37
N ASN A 12 0.10 -1.77 -9.96
CA ASN A 12 -0.96 -2.72 -10.29
C ASN A 12 -0.70 -3.51 -11.60
N ARG A 13 0.23 -3.06 -12.43
CA ARG A 13 0.51 -3.69 -13.72
C ARG A 13 1.43 -4.89 -13.58
N HIS A 14 2.55 -4.71 -12.90
CA HIS A 14 3.61 -5.71 -12.80
C HIS A 14 3.75 -6.29 -11.40
N GLY A 15 3.16 -5.64 -10.38
CA GLY A 15 3.25 -6.03 -8.98
C GLY A 15 4.64 -5.73 -8.38
N LEU A 16 5.33 -4.72 -8.90
CA LEU A 16 6.59 -4.24 -8.35
C LEU A 16 6.34 -3.30 -7.17
N VAL A 17 7.20 -3.36 -6.17
CA VAL A 17 7.18 -2.42 -5.05
C VAL A 17 7.75 -1.09 -5.50
N VAL A 18 6.98 -0.02 -5.37
CA VAL A 18 7.37 1.35 -5.74
C VAL A 18 7.73 2.20 -4.55
N ASN A 19 7.23 1.86 -3.36
CA ASN A 19 7.62 2.48 -2.10
C ASN A 19 7.44 1.50 -0.94
N ALA A 20 8.29 1.58 0.07
CA ALA A 20 8.23 0.73 1.25
C ALA A 20 8.83 1.45 2.46
N GLN A 21 8.21 1.29 3.62
CA GLN A 21 8.71 1.83 4.89
C GLN A 21 8.22 1.03 6.08
N VAL A 22 8.89 1.18 7.21
CA VAL A 22 8.47 0.62 8.50
C VAL A 22 8.13 1.74 9.47
N THR A 23 7.06 1.57 10.21
CA THR A 23 6.69 2.44 11.32
C THR A 23 6.56 1.66 12.63
N LEU A 24 6.44 2.37 13.74
CA LEU A 24 5.93 1.75 14.96
C LEU A 24 4.44 1.47 14.78
N ALA A 25 3.99 0.32 15.26
CA ALA A 25 2.59 -0.07 15.18
C ALA A 25 1.74 0.81 16.12
N THR A 26 0.90 1.65 15.52
CA THR A 26 -0.12 2.47 16.19
C THR A 26 -1.46 2.24 15.51
N GLY A 27 -2.55 2.74 16.10
CA GLY A 27 -3.89 2.58 15.50
C GLY A 27 -4.10 3.31 14.16
N THR A 28 -3.24 4.28 13.83
CA THR A 28 -3.31 5.08 12.60
C THR A 28 -2.16 4.85 11.63
N ALA A 29 -1.07 4.22 12.10
CA ALA A 29 0.19 4.08 11.37
C ALA A 29 0.05 3.59 9.93
N GLU A 30 -0.89 2.67 9.68
CA GLU A 30 -1.13 2.11 8.36
C GLU A 30 -1.65 3.18 7.38
N ARG A 31 -2.61 4.00 7.81
CA ARG A 31 -3.17 5.07 6.99
C ARG A 31 -2.20 6.22 6.80
N ASP A 32 -1.52 6.63 7.89
CA ASP A 32 -0.55 7.72 7.87
C ASP A 32 0.61 7.40 6.91
N ALA A 33 1.14 6.18 6.96
CA ALA A 33 2.16 5.70 6.05
C ALA A 33 1.67 5.65 4.59
N ALA A 34 0.44 5.17 4.36
CA ALA A 34 -0.14 5.11 3.02
C ALA A 34 -0.34 6.52 2.44
N GLU A 35 -0.81 7.49 3.22
CA GLU A 35 -0.96 8.88 2.78
C GLU A 35 0.38 9.49 2.37
N GLN A 36 1.43 9.27 3.16
CA GLN A 36 2.78 9.75 2.83
C GLN A 36 3.30 9.11 1.54
N MET A 37 3.26 7.79 1.42
CA MET A 37 3.74 7.07 0.24
C MET A 37 2.96 7.46 -1.03
N LEU A 38 1.66 7.70 -0.91
CA LEU A 38 0.83 8.14 -2.04
C LEU A 38 1.11 9.59 -2.44
N ALA A 39 1.36 10.48 -1.48
CA ALA A 39 1.77 11.86 -1.78
C ALA A 39 3.11 11.88 -2.53
N ASP A 40 4.08 11.07 -2.10
CA ASP A 40 5.38 10.93 -2.75
C ASP A 40 5.21 10.41 -4.19
N ALA A 41 4.43 9.35 -4.39
CA ALA A 41 4.16 8.79 -5.71
C ALA A 41 3.41 9.76 -6.64
N ALA A 42 2.44 10.49 -6.10
CA ALA A 42 1.66 11.48 -6.86
C ALA A 42 2.49 12.70 -7.26
N SER A 43 3.51 13.06 -6.47
CA SER A 43 4.39 14.21 -6.74
C SER A 43 5.14 14.09 -8.07
N VAL A 44 5.47 12.86 -8.47
CA VAL A 44 6.18 12.55 -9.72
C VAL A 44 5.26 12.09 -10.86
N ALA A 45 3.94 12.05 -10.63
CA ALA A 45 2.95 11.60 -11.60
C ALA A 45 2.09 12.79 -12.10
N PRO A 46 2.40 13.39 -13.25
CA PRO A 46 1.74 14.62 -13.73
C PRO A 46 0.24 14.46 -13.96
N LEU A 47 -0.21 13.25 -14.32
CA LEU A 47 -1.62 12.94 -14.58
C LEU A 47 -2.39 12.43 -13.35
N GLY A 48 -1.73 12.39 -12.17
CA GLY A 48 -2.27 11.74 -10.98
C GLY A 48 -2.14 10.22 -11.03
N ILE A 49 -2.54 9.57 -9.95
CA ILE A 49 -2.50 8.11 -9.79
C ILE A 49 -3.82 7.58 -9.23
N THR A 50 -4.02 6.29 -9.36
CA THR A 50 -5.15 5.56 -8.74
C THR A 50 -4.59 4.57 -7.73
N VAL A 51 -5.16 4.53 -6.52
CA VAL A 51 -4.80 3.56 -5.48
C VAL A 51 -5.94 2.56 -5.24
N GLY A 52 -5.62 1.26 -5.27
CA GLY A 52 -6.51 0.20 -4.78
C GLY A 52 -6.17 -0.12 -3.33
N ALA A 53 -7.13 -0.01 -2.42
CA ALA A 53 -6.96 -0.32 -1.01
C ALA A 53 -8.15 -1.09 -0.43
N ASP A 54 -7.96 -1.72 0.71
CA ASP A 54 -9.02 -2.47 1.39
C ASP A 54 -9.97 -1.54 2.17
N LYS A 55 -11.02 -2.13 2.75
CA LYS A 55 -12.07 -1.41 3.47
C LYS A 55 -11.58 -0.69 4.75
N ASN A 56 -10.39 -1.03 5.28
CA ASN A 56 -9.84 -0.37 6.45
C ASN A 56 -9.40 1.06 6.15
N TYR A 57 -9.12 1.34 4.87
CA TYR A 57 -8.80 2.67 4.35
C TYR A 57 -10.04 3.51 4.00
N ASP A 58 -11.25 2.95 4.09
CA ASP A 58 -12.48 3.67 3.80
C ASP A 58 -12.85 4.62 4.95
N THR A 59 -12.13 5.72 5.03
CA THR A 59 -12.35 6.81 5.99
C THR A 59 -12.42 8.14 5.26
N ALA A 60 -13.23 9.07 5.76
CA ALA A 60 -13.34 10.40 5.16
C ALA A 60 -11.99 11.11 5.08
N GLY A 61 -11.13 10.94 6.11
CA GLY A 61 -9.78 11.51 6.14
C GLY A 61 -8.90 10.97 5.02
N PHE A 62 -8.75 9.65 4.92
CA PHE A 62 -7.92 9.02 3.89
C PHE A 62 -8.41 9.32 2.46
N VAL A 63 -9.72 9.18 2.22
CA VAL A 63 -10.34 9.49 0.91
C VAL A 63 -10.16 10.97 0.55
N GLY A 64 -10.30 11.87 1.52
CA GLY A 64 -10.06 13.31 1.34
C GLY A 64 -8.60 13.61 1.03
N SER A 65 -7.67 13.03 1.76
CA SER A 65 -6.22 13.15 1.54
C SER A 65 -5.82 12.65 0.14
N CYS A 66 -6.33 11.49 -0.29
CA CYS A 66 -6.10 10.98 -1.64
C CYS A 66 -6.53 12.01 -2.69
N ARG A 67 -7.75 12.49 -2.61
CA ARG A 67 -8.31 13.46 -3.58
C ARG A 67 -7.53 14.77 -3.60
N ALA A 68 -7.11 15.28 -2.45
CA ALA A 68 -6.28 16.48 -2.33
C ALA A 68 -4.93 16.33 -3.03
N ASN A 69 -4.36 15.12 -3.03
CA ASN A 69 -3.08 14.80 -3.66
C ASN A 69 -3.23 14.26 -5.10
N ARG A 70 -4.37 14.45 -5.76
CA ARG A 70 -4.64 13.92 -7.11
C ARG A 70 -4.52 12.40 -7.23
N VAL A 71 -4.84 11.70 -6.14
CA VAL A 71 -4.94 10.24 -6.09
C VAL A 71 -6.41 9.86 -6.16
N THR A 72 -6.78 9.04 -7.14
CA THR A 72 -8.14 8.48 -7.23
C THR A 72 -8.26 7.30 -6.27
N PRO A 73 -9.11 7.38 -5.22
CA PRO A 73 -9.18 6.33 -4.20
C PRO A 73 -10.12 5.19 -4.63
N HIS A 74 -9.60 4.12 -5.19
CA HIS A 74 -10.35 2.88 -5.42
C HIS A 74 -10.30 2.00 -4.15
N VAL A 75 -10.81 2.54 -3.04
CA VAL A 75 -10.91 1.84 -1.76
C VAL A 75 -12.17 0.97 -1.73
N ALA A 76 -12.07 -0.23 -1.16
CA ALA A 76 -13.25 -1.09 -0.98
C ALA A 76 -14.22 -0.45 0.02
N GLN A 77 -15.51 -0.37 -0.35
CA GLN A 77 -16.54 0.23 0.49
C GLN A 77 -16.73 -0.53 1.80
N ASN A 78 -16.90 0.21 2.89
CA ASN A 78 -17.19 -0.31 4.22
C ASN A 78 -18.60 0.14 4.66
N ASP A 79 -19.61 -0.51 4.12
CA ASP A 79 -21.02 -0.19 4.40
C ASP A 79 -21.47 -0.57 5.82
N GLY A 80 -20.69 -1.42 6.52
CA GLY A 80 -20.95 -1.80 7.92
C GLY A 80 -20.54 -0.75 8.96
N ARG A 81 -19.97 0.38 8.53
CA ARG A 81 -19.53 1.45 9.43
C ARG A 81 -20.68 2.40 9.74
N PRO A 82 -20.83 2.89 10.99
CA PRO A 82 -21.71 3.99 11.29
C PRO A 82 -21.38 5.22 10.41
N GLY A 83 -22.37 5.71 9.65
CA GLY A 83 -22.18 6.79 8.66
C GLY A 83 -21.86 6.33 7.24
N GLY A 84 -21.74 5.02 7.00
CA GLY A 84 -21.53 4.43 5.68
C GLY A 84 -20.11 4.59 5.13
N SER A 85 -19.95 4.29 3.84
CA SER A 85 -18.71 4.43 3.10
C SER A 85 -18.40 5.88 2.72
N ALA A 86 -17.12 6.26 2.79
CA ALA A 86 -16.62 7.54 2.24
C ALA A 86 -16.43 7.48 0.71
N ILE A 87 -16.51 6.27 0.12
CA ILE A 87 -16.45 6.05 -1.32
C ILE A 87 -17.84 6.12 -1.91
N ASP A 88 -18.04 7.01 -2.85
CA ASP A 88 -19.30 7.31 -3.51
C ASP A 88 -19.29 6.98 -5.02
N GLU A 89 -20.39 7.27 -5.71
CA GLU A 89 -20.55 7.03 -7.14
C GLU A 89 -19.53 7.74 -8.03
N ARG A 90 -18.91 8.83 -7.55
CA ARG A 90 -17.79 9.50 -8.26
C ARG A 90 -16.64 8.55 -8.54
N THR A 91 -16.50 7.51 -7.71
CA THR A 91 -15.46 6.48 -7.82
C THR A 91 -16.01 5.17 -8.37
N THR A 92 -17.11 4.65 -7.81
CA THR A 92 -17.60 3.28 -8.10
C THR A 92 -18.20 3.11 -9.48
N ARG A 93 -18.72 4.17 -10.09
CA ARG A 93 -19.33 4.14 -11.45
C ARG A 93 -18.33 3.78 -12.56
N TRP A 94 -17.03 3.93 -12.32
CA TRP A 94 -16.02 3.69 -13.33
C TRP A 94 -15.58 2.22 -13.36
N PRO A 95 -15.47 1.59 -14.55
CA PRO A 95 -15.03 0.20 -14.68
C PRO A 95 -13.68 -0.09 -14.04
N GLY A 96 -12.79 0.89 -14.01
CA GLY A 96 -11.48 0.80 -13.36
C GLY A 96 -11.55 0.52 -11.87
N TYR A 97 -12.64 0.87 -11.19
CA TYR A 97 -12.84 0.57 -9.78
C TYR A 97 -12.85 -0.96 -9.54
N ALA A 98 -13.67 -1.70 -10.30
CA ALA A 98 -13.74 -3.16 -10.18
C ALA A 98 -12.40 -3.84 -10.48
N VAL A 99 -11.69 -3.36 -11.50
CA VAL A 99 -10.34 -3.85 -11.87
C VAL A 99 -9.36 -3.62 -10.72
N SER A 100 -9.37 -2.43 -10.11
CA SER A 100 -8.51 -2.12 -8.96
C SER A 100 -8.80 -3.02 -7.77
N GLN A 101 -10.07 -3.34 -7.49
CA GLN A 101 -10.45 -4.24 -6.40
C GLN A 101 -9.91 -5.67 -6.59
N GLN A 102 -9.82 -6.14 -7.83
CA GLN A 102 -9.21 -7.44 -8.12
C GLN A 102 -7.68 -7.39 -7.99
N LYS A 103 -7.05 -6.34 -8.53
CA LYS A 103 -5.59 -6.24 -8.58
C LYS A 103 -4.94 -5.92 -7.24
N ARG A 104 -5.62 -5.23 -6.32
CA ARG A 104 -5.08 -4.90 -4.99
C ARG A 104 -4.57 -6.11 -4.20
N LYS A 105 -5.15 -7.29 -4.45
CA LYS A 105 -4.74 -8.55 -3.81
C LYS A 105 -3.30 -8.98 -4.14
N ARG A 106 -2.70 -8.43 -5.19
CA ARG A 106 -1.30 -8.72 -5.55
C ARG A 106 -0.30 -8.33 -4.47
N ILE A 107 -0.64 -7.40 -3.60
CA ILE A 107 0.21 -7.00 -2.47
C ILE A 107 0.46 -8.17 -1.51
N GLU A 108 -0.45 -9.13 -1.43
CA GLU A 108 -0.28 -10.32 -0.61
C GLU A 108 0.94 -11.16 -1.04
N GLN A 109 1.29 -11.14 -2.35
CA GLN A 109 2.46 -11.83 -2.88
C GLN A 109 3.77 -11.23 -2.34
N VAL A 110 3.83 -9.90 -2.20
CA VAL A 110 5.00 -9.20 -1.66
C VAL A 110 5.24 -9.63 -0.21
N PHE A 111 4.21 -9.57 0.62
CA PHE A 111 4.32 -9.97 2.01
C PHE A 111 4.56 -11.48 2.16
N GLY A 112 3.91 -12.31 1.33
CA GLY A 112 4.15 -13.76 1.29
C GLY A 112 5.62 -14.08 1.00
N TRP A 113 6.18 -13.50 -0.03
CA TRP A 113 7.59 -13.66 -0.39
C TRP A 113 8.53 -13.13 0.70
N GLY A 114 8.25 -11.95 1.24
CA GLY A 114 9.02 -11.35 2.33
C GLY A 114 9.06 -12.24 3.57
N LYS A 115 7.96 -12.88 3.93
CA LYS A 115 7.88 -13.78 5.09
C LYS A 115 8.61 -15.12 4.86
N THR A 116 8.63 -15.62 3.66
CA THR A 116 9.20 -16.95 3.33
C THR A 116 10.68 -16.85 2.90
N VAL A 117 10.99 -15.98 1.96
CA VAL A 117 12.34 -15.82 1.39
C VAL A 117 13.10 -14.67 2.07
N GLY A 118 12.43 -13.53 2.27
CA GLY A 118 13.02 -12.31 2.82
C GLY A 118 13.22 -12.29 4.34
N ARG A 119 12.77 -13.33 5.06
CA ARG A 119 12.91 -13.50 6.51
C ARG A 119 12.37 -12.35 7.38
N ILE A 120 11.38 -11.62 6.91
CA ILE A 120 10.77 -10.49 7.65
C ILE A 120 9.73 -10.91 8.70
N ARG A 121 9.59 -12.23 9.01
CA ARG A 121 8.66 -12.71 10.04
C ARG A 121 8.98 -12.19 11.43
N GLN A 122 10.25 -11.97 11.70
CA GLN A 122 10.74 -11.47 12.99
C GLN A 122 11.72 -10.34 12.73
N ALA A 123 11.62 -9.27 13.50
CA ALA A 123 12.61 -8.22 13.47
C ALA A 123 13.92 -8.77 14.05
N MET A 124 14.94 -8.88 13.21
CA MET A 124 16.29 -9.34 13.61
C MET A 124 17.12 -8.24 14.26
N TYR A 125 16.67 -7.00 14.14
CA TYR A 125 17.36 -5.82 14.65
C TYR A 125 16.46 -5.03 15.61
N ARG A 126 17.10 -4.23 16.46
CA ARG A 126 16.42 -3.26 17.32
C ARG A 126 16.63 -1.86 16.75
N GLY A 127 15.59 -1.02 16.88
CA GLY A 127 15.56 0.35 16.37
C GLY A 127 14.89 0.43 15.00
N LEU A 128 14.05 1.46 14.86
CA LEU A 128 13.20 1.65 13.69
C LEU A 128 14.02 1.74 12.41
N GLU A 129 15.09 2.52 12.40
CA GLU A 129 15.94 2.75 11.24
C GLU A 129 16.53 1.43 10.67
N ARG A 130 17.08 0.58 11.55
CA ARG A 130 17.69 -0.69 11.11
C ARG A 130 16.65 -1.69 10.61
N VAL A 131 15.47 -1.71 11.24
CA VAL A 131 14.37 -2.57 10.80
C VAL A 131 13.85 -2.08 9.46
N ASP A 132 13.72 -0.76 9.27
CA ASP A 132 13.31 -0.15 8.01
C ASP A 132 14.30 -0.46 6.88
N GLN A 133 15.60 -0.29 7.11
CA GLN A 133 16.65 -0.64 6.13
C GLN A 133 16.56 -2.10 5.69
N LEU A 134 16.43 -3.04 6.64
CA LEU A 134 16.27 -4.46 6.32
C LEU A 134 14.98 -4.71 5.52
N PHE A 135 13.90 -4.07 5.90
CA PHE A 135 12.62 -4.20 5.21
C PHE A 135 12.71 -3.69 3.77
N VAL A 136 13.30 -2.50 3.56
CA VAL A 136 13.49 -1.93 2.21
C VAL A 136 14.41 -2.82 1.36
N LEU A 137 15.53 -3.32 1.90
CA LEU A 137 16.40 -4.26 1.19
C LEU A 137 15.67 -5.54 0.80
N THR A 138 14.78 -6.04 1.65
CA THR A 138 13.94 -7.20 1.32
C THR A 138 13.03 -6.90 0.11
N GLN A 139 12.46 -5.69 0.03
CA GLN A 139 11.64 -5.29 -1.12
C GLN A 139 12.45 -5.13 -2.40
N VAL A 140 13.70 -4.69 -2.32
CA VAL A 140 14.63 -4.67 -3.46
C VAL A 140 14.86 -6.09 -3.97
N GLY A 141 15.12 -7.05 -3.08
CA GLY A 141 15.27 -8.47 -3.42
C GLY A 141 14.02 -9.05 -4.10
N TYR A 142 12.84 -8.70 -3.57
CA TYR A 142 11.56 -9.06 -4.20
C TYR A 142 11.45 -8.50 -5.62
N ASN A 143 11.72 -7.21 -5.81
CA ASN A 143 11.64 -6.57 -7.12
C ASN A 143 12.58 -7.22 -8.13
N LEU A 144 13.83 -7.51 -7.76
CA LEU A 144 14.79 -8.19 -8.64
C LEU A 144 14.29 -9.58 -9.06
N THR A 145 13.75 -10.34 -8.12
CA THR A 145 13.15 -11.66 -8.40
C THR A 145 11.95 -11.52 -9.34
N ARG A 146 11.10 -10.54 -9.09
CA ARG A 146 9.90 -10.28 -9.90
C ARG A 146 10.25 -9.83 -11.31
N MET A 147 11.20 -8.90 -11.45
CA MET A 147 11.70 -8.45 -12.76
C MET A 147 12.25 -9.60 -13.59
N ARG A 148 13.01 -10.51 -12.99
CA ARG A 148 13.50 -11.71 -13.68
C ARG A 148 12.35 -12.56 -14.22
N THR A 149 11.29 -12.74 -13.42
CA THR A 149 10.10 -13.50 -13.84
C THR A 149 9.33 -12.81 -14.97
N LEU A 150 9.32 -11.48 -15.01
CA LEU A 150 8.65 -10.70 -16.05
C LEU A 150 9.44 -10.66 -17.37
N ALA A 151 10.76 -10.79 -17.30
CA ALA A 151 11.66 -10.73 -18.46
C ALA A 151 11.82 -12.09 -19.17
N GLY A 152 11.52 -13.18 -18.51
CA GLY A 152 11.75 -14.52 -19.01
C GLY A 152 10.62 -15.38 -19.26
#